data_bfec9ea6ac2b2d224081998bfb44e2af
#
_entry.id   bfec9ea6ac2b2d224081998bfb44e2af
#
_cell.length_a   1.000
_cell.length_b   1.000
_cell.length_c   1.000
_cell.angle_alpha   90.00
_cell.angle_beta   90.00
_cell.angle_gamma   90.00
#
_symmetry.space_group_name_H-M   'P 1'
#
loop_
_entity.id
_entity.type
_entity.pdbx_description
1 polymer ?
#
loop_
_entity_poly.entity_id
_entity_poly.type
_entity_poly.pdbx_seq_one_letter_code
_entity_poly.pdbx_strand_id
1 'polypeptide(L)'
;MTLRLRFWGTRGSVPAPGPRTVRYGGNTPCLEVRTDTGALVILDAGTGIRELGRSLVADGDGISAEIFLTHAHWDHIQGIPFFAPIFRPGNRFTIWGSKALETSIDRVIRDQMAPVVFPVGFDELQARVEFREIAVEERTGDGYVVSSFAVQHPGGALGYRFTDASQPKRSFVYISDNELGASEGYGSGAGWREALVAFVRGASLLVHDATYTTDEYAQHRGWGHSTFEDAVMLALDAGVQRLVLYHHKPERSDDDIDACVAACRALVARRGETLEVTAAAEGMTLEV
;
A
#
# COMPACT_ATOMS: atom_id res chain seq x y z
N MET A 1 12.19 -7.14 18.77
CA MET A 1 11.05 -6.29 18.42
C MET A 1 10.85 -6.42 16.92
N THR A 2 9.61 -6.47 16.42
CA THR A 2 9.30 -6.75 15.01
C THR A 2 8.13 -5.87 14.54
N LEU A 3 8.16 -5.45 13.27
CA LEU A 3 6.99 -4.91 12.59
C LEU A 3 6.22 -6.08 11.98
N ARG A 4 4.97 -6.28 12.39
CA ARG A 4 4.10 -7.33 11.84
C ARG A 4 3.13 -6.72 10.85
N LEU A 5 3.16 -7.23 9.62
CA LEU A 5 2.32 -6.81 8.51
C LEU A 5 1.22 -7.84 8.27
N ARG A 6 -0.02 -7.39 7.97
CA ARG A 6 -1.12 -8.25 7.52
C ARG A 6 -1.87 -7.60 6.36
N PHE A 7 -2.02 -8.35 5.27
CA PHE A 7 -2.73 -7.90 4.08
C PHE A 7 -4.23 -8.13 4.22
N TRP A 8 -5.02 -7.09 3.99
CA TRP A 8 -6.48 -7.09 4.02
C TRP A 8 -7.10 -6.83 2.66
N GLY A 9 -6.32 -6.28 1.72
CA GLY A 9 -6.69 -6.08 0.34
C GLY A 9 -5.44 -6.01 -0.52
N THR A 10 -5.49 -6.57 -1.72
CA THR A 10 -4.33 -6.82 -2.58
C THR A 10 -4.59 -6.47 -4.06
N ARG A 11 -5.85 -6.19 -4.43
CA ARG A 11 -6.26 -5.86 -5.81
C ARG A 11 -6.12 -4.38 -6.10
N GLY A 12 -5.73 -4.06 -7.33
CA GLY A 12 -5.72 -2.70 -7.84
C GLY A 12 -7.05 -2.28 -8.47
N SER A 13 -7.25 -0.99 -8.60
CA SER A 13 -8.29 -0.30 -9.35
C SER A 13 -9.73 -0.54 -8.87
N VAL A 14 -10.17 -1.79 -8.73
CA VAL A 14 -11.55 -2.13 -8.35
C VAL A 14 -11.58 -3.48 -7.62
N PRO A 15 -12.52 -3.69 -6.67
CA PRO A 15 -12.69 -4.99 -6.05
C PRO A 15 -13.05 -6.07 -7.08
N ALA A 16 -12.41 -7.23 -6.96
CA ALA A 16 -12.60 -8.36 -7.86
C ALA A 16 -13.01 -9.64 -7.09
N PRO A 17 -14.22 -9.68 -6.49
CA PRO A 17 -14.68 -10.86 -5.78
C PRO A 17 -15.08 -11.96 -6.76
N GLY A 18 -14.86 -13.23 -6.36
CA GLY A 18 -15.30 -14.35 -7.18
C GLY A 18 -14.44 -15.59 -7.04
N PRO A 19 -14.84 -16.71 -7.65
CA PRO A 19 -14.14 -17.98 -7.48
C PRO A 19 -12.70 -17.99 -8.06
N ARG A 20 -12.39 -17.05 -8.95
CA ARG A 20 -11.07 -16.94 -9.57
C ARG A 20 -10.05 -16.15 -8.73
N THR A 21 -10.49 -15.53 -7.64
CA THR A 21 -9.68 -14.60 -6.83
C THR A 21 -9.65 -14.97 -5.34
N VAL A 22 -10.07 -16.19 -4.99
CA VAL A 22 -10.25 -16.62 -3.59
C VAL A 22 -8.94 -16.78 -2.84
N ARG A 23 -7.86 -17.21 -3.52
CA ARG A 23 -6.56 -17.47 -2.88
C ARG A 23 -5.78 -16.20 -2.58
N TYR A 24 -5.81 -15.23 -3.48
CA TYR A 24 -5.11 -13.96 -3.31
C TYR A 24 -5.99 -12.84 -2.77
N GLY A 25 -7.30 -13.02 -2.86
CA GLY A 25 -8.27 -12.03 -2.41
C GLY A 25 -8.78 -11.10 -3.50
N GLY A 26 -9.90 -10.45 -3.23
CA GLY A 26 -10.58 -9.55 -4.16
C GLY A 26 -10.74 -8.12 -3.66
N ASN A 27 -10.27 -7.79 -2.44
CA ASN A 27 -10.36 -6.44 -1.89
C ASN A 27 -9.22 -5.54 -2.40
N THR A 28 -9.51 -4.25 -2.48
CA THR A 28 -8.55 -3.21 -2.87
C THR A 28 -7.64 -2.81 -1.70
N PRO A 29 -6.54 -2.06 -1.94
CA PRO A 29 -5.40 -1.95 -1.06
C PRO A 29 -5.72 -1.62 0.40
N CYS A 30 -5.25 -2.47 1.30
CA CYS A 30 -5.22 -2.23 2.73
C CYS A 30 -4.18 -3.14 3.38
N LEU A 31 -3.19 -2.55 4.05
CA LEU A 31 -2.14 -3.24 4.78
C LEU A 31 -2.13 -2.78 6.23
N GLU A 32 -2.31 -3.70 7.16
CA GLU A 32 -2.16 -3.47 8.60
C GLU A 32 -0.69 -3.64 9.00
N VAL A 33 -0.18 -2.74 9.83
CA VAL A 33 1.14 -2.83 10.46
C VAL A 33 0.98 -2.69 11.97
N ARG A 34 1.53 -3.64 12.71
CA ARG A 34 1.61 -3.61 14.18
C ARG A 34 3.05 -3.49 14.61
N THR A 35 3.30 -2.55 15.51
CA THR A 35 4.58 -2.44 16.22
C THR A 35 4.58 -3.28 17.49
N ASP A 36 5.74 -3.54 18.04
CA ASP A 36 5.86 -4.22 19.36
C ASP A 36 5.35 -3.35 20.53
N THR A 37 5.25 -2.04 20.36
CA THR A 37 4.62 -1.13 21.33
C THR A 37 3.10 -1.25 21.33
N GLY A 38 2.53 -1.98 20.36
CA GLY A 38 1.10 -2.14 20.17
C GLY A 38 0.47 -1.08 19.27
N ALA A 39 1.26 -0.17 18.68
CA ALA A 39 0.72 0.82 17.75
C ALA A 39 0.16 0.15 16.50
N LEU A 40 -0.96 0.67 16.03
CA LEU A 40 -1.63 0.26 14.79
C LEU A 40 -1.41 1.33 13.73
N VAL A 41 -0.81 0.91 12.63
CA VAL A 41 -0.71 1.70 11.40
C VAL A 41 -1.45 0.96 10.28
N ILE A 42 -2.16 1.70 9.45
CA ILE A 42 -2.88 1.18 8.27
C ILE A 42 -2.33 1.90 7.04
N LEU A 43 -1.94 1.15 6.03
CA LEU A 43 -1.48 1.69 4.76
C LEU A 43 -2.57 1.44 3.72
N ASP A 44 -3.10 2.52 3.18
CA ASP A 44 -4.28 2.60 2.33
C ASP A 44 -5.59 2.07 2.97
N ALA A 45 -6.69 2.58 2.47
CA ALA A 45 -8.03 2.37 3.01
C ALA A 45 -9.03 1.94 1.92
N GLY A 46 -8.59 1.06 1.02
CA GLY A 46 -9.44 0.40 0.04
C GLY A 46 -10.45 -0.53 0.71
N THR A 47 -11.14 -1.36 -0.06
CA THR A 47 -12.22 -2.20 0.49
C THR A 47 -11.75 -3.19 1.56
N GLY A 48 -10.45 -3.54 1.56
CA GLY A 48 -9.84 -4.39 2.60
C GLY A 48 -9.99 -3.84 4.02
N ILE A 49 -10.06 -2.51 4.20
CA ILE A 49 -10.20 -1.88 5.52
C ILE A 49 -11.52 -2.26 6.21
N ARG A 50 -12.55 -2.65 5.44
CA ARG A 50 -13.82 -3.11 6.00
C ARG A 50 -13.63 -4.37 6.85
N GLU A 51 -12.90 -5.35 6.35
CA GLU A 51 -12.66 -6.61 7.09
C GLU A 51 -11.68 -6.39 8.25
N LEU A 52 -10.65 -5.55 8.07
CA LEU A 52 -9.81 -5.08 9.17
C LEU A 52 -10.66 -4.44 10.27
N GLY A 53 -11.57 -3.53 9.90
CA GLY A 53 -12.46 -2.86 10.85
C GLY A 53 -13.34 -3.83 11.64
N ARG A 54 -13.86 -4.89 11.00
CA ARG A 54 -14.62 -5.95 11.69
C ARG A 54 -13.76 -6.71 12.70
N SER A 55 -12.52 -7.04 12.33
CA SER A 55 -11.58 -7.70 13.24
C SER A 55 -11.27 -6.80 14.45
N LEU A 56 -10.95 -5.51 14.22
CA LEU A 56 -10.64 -4.57 15.29
C LEU A 56 -11.78 -4.39 16.29
N VAL A 57 -13.02 -4.31 15.78
CA VAL A 57 -14.22 -4.19 16.62
C VAL A 57 -14.48 -5.44 17.46
N ALA A 58 -14.14 -6.62 16.94
CA ALA A 58 -14.25 -7.88 17.69
C ALA A 58 -13.22 -7.96 18.83
N ASP A 59 -12.05 -7.32 18.67
CA ASP A 59 -10.98 -7.28 19.68
C ASP A 59 -11.25 -6.28 20.83
N GLY A 60 -12.19 -5.32 20.67
CA GLY A 60 -12.58 -4.38 21.71
C GLY A 60 -12.81 -2.95 21.24
N ASP A 61 -12.90 -2.03 22.23
CA ASP A 61 -13.09 -0.60 22.04
C ASP A 61 -11.79 0.19 22.35
N GLY A 62 -11.78 1.50 22.08
CA GLY A 62 -10.64 2.38 22.36
C GLY A 62 -9.53 2.27 21.30
N ILE A 63 -9.89 1.93 20.08
CA ILE A 63 -8.97 1.78 18.96
C ILE A 63 -8.34 3.11 18.61
N SER A 64 -7.00 3.14 18.51
CA SER A 64 -6.23 4.27 17.99
C SER A 64 -5.36 3.80 16.84
N ALA A 65 -5.41 4.49 15.68
CA ALA A 65 -4.59 4.15 14.52
C ALA A 65 -4.17 5.37 13.72
N GLU A 66 -3.02 5.25 13.05
CA GLU A 66 -2.59 6.16 12.00
C GLU A 66 -2.82 5.49 10.63
N ILE A 67 -3.52 6.18 9.74
CA ILE A 67 -3.83 5.69 8.37
C ILE A 67 -3.00 6.54 7.41
N PHE A 68 -2.05 5.94 6.72
CA PHE A 68 -1.23 6.59 5.70
C PHE A 68 -1.77 6.22 4.32
N LEU A 69 -2.28 7.21 3.61
CA LEU A 69 -2.73 7.03 2.23
C LEU A 69 -1.58 7.32 1.28
N THR A 70 -1.32 6.40 0.36
CA THR A 70 -0.33 6.61 -0.70
C THR A 70 -0.77 7.72 -1.63
N HIS A 71 -2.04 7.72 -2.00
CA HIS A 71 -2.70 8.74 -2.81
C HIS A 71 -4.24 8.65 -2.66
N ALA A 72 -4.98 9.47 -3.40
CA ALA A 72 -6.42 9.60 -3.23
C ALA A 72 -7.23 8.92 -4.35
N HIS A 73 -6.67 7.99 -5.14
CA HIS A 73 -7.47 7.20 -6.06
C HIS A 73 -8.47 6.33 -5.31
N TRP A 74 -9.57 6.04 -5.97
CA TRP A 74 -10.74 5.51 -5.29
C TRP A 74 -10.50 4.16 -4.62
N ASP A 75 -9.77 3.29 -5.25
CA ASP A 75 -9.42 1.97 -4.69
C ASP A 75 -8.56 2.03 -3.42
N HIS A 76 -7.92 3.17 -3.10
CA HIS A 76 -7.15 3.40 -1.88
C HIS A 76 -7.95 4.08 -0.76
N ILE A 77 -9.17 4.60 -1.03
CA ILE A 77 -9.97 5.34 -0.05
C ILE A 77 -11.41 4.84 0.08
N GLN A 78 -11.92 4.05 -0.87
CA GLN A 78 -13.34 3.69 -0.96
C GLN A 78 -13.86 2.87 0.23
N GLY A 79 -13.00 2.28 1.03
CA GLY A 79 -13.39 1.49 2.20
C GLY A 79 -13.66 2.32 3.45
N ILE A 80 -13.24 3.58 3.51
CA ILE A 80 -13.39 4.44 4.69
C ILE A 80 -14.83 4.54 5.15
N PRO A 81 -15.83 4.76 4.30
CA PRO A 81 -17.23 4.83 4.70
C PRO A 81 -17.76 3.52 5.33
N PHE A 82 -17.07 2.42 5.14
CA PHE A 82 -17.44 1.09 5.65
C PHE A 82 -16.50 0.58 6.77
N PHE A 83 -15.60 1.43 7.26
CA PHE A 83 -14.69 1.13 8.36
C PHE A 83 -15.41 1.22 9.70
N ALA A 84 -15.94 0.10 10.18
CA ALA A 84 -16.80 0.06 11.38
C ALA A 84 -16.26 0.81 12.61
N PRO A 85 -14.93 0.82 12.91
CA PRO A 85 -14.40 1.56 14.05
C PRO A 85 -14.63 3.07 14.01
N ILE A 86 -14.79 3.67 12.82
CA ILE A 86 -14.97 5.14 12.69
C ILE A 86 -16.34 5.61 13.24
N PHE A 87 -17.31 4.69 13.36
CA PHE A 87 -18.65 4.93 13.87
C PHE A 87 -18.78 4.68 15.38
N ARG A 88 -17.68 4.38 16.09
CA ARG A 88 -17.71 4.09 17.53
C ARG A 88 -17.07 5.20 18.34
N PRO A 89 -17.72 5.66 19.44
CA PRO A 89 -17.14 6.64 20.32
C PRO A 89 -15.90 6.09 21.04
N GLY A 90 -14.97 6.98 21.40
CA GLY A 90 -13.73 6.61 22.08
C GLY A 90 -12.59 6.21 21.15
N ASN A 91 -12.87 5.87 19.89
CA ASN A 91 -11.84 5.56 18.89
C ASN A 91 -11.19 6.85 18.33
N ARG A 92 -9.94 6.75 17.89
CA ARG A 92 -9.16 7.87 17.36
C ARG A 92 -8.40 7.46 16.12
N PHE A 93 -8.52 8.25 15.07
CA PHE A 93 -7.82 8.00 13.80
C PHE A 93 -7.13 9.27 13.33
N THR A 94 -5.86 9.15 12.93
CA THR A 94 -5.16 10.21 12.18
C THR A 94 -4.98 9.72 10.75
N ILE A 95 -5.56 10.45 9.79
CA ILE A 95 -5.45 10.13 8.37
C ILE A 95 -4.42 11.07 7.73
N TRP A 96 -3.36 10.50 7.21
CA TRP A 96 -2.28 11.19 6.53
C TRP A 96 -2.50 11.13 5.02
N GLY A 97 -2.58 12.28 4.36
CA GLY A 97 -2.64 12.40 2.91
C GLY A 97 -1.44 13.14 2.35
N SER A 98 -1.13 12.92 1.07
CA SER A 98 -0.03 13.62 0.42
C SER A 98 -0.29 15.12 0.35
N LYS A 99 0.71 15.92 0.74
CA LYS A 99 0.69 17.38 0.59
C LYS A 99 0.70 17.84 -0.87
N ALA A 100 1.07 16.95 -1.79
CA ALA A 100 1.10 17.26 -3.23
C ALA A 100 -0.26 17.14 -3.93
N LEU A 101 -1.34 16.75 -3.21
CA LEU A 101 -2.69 16.71 -3.76
C LEU A 101 -3.17 18.13 -4.14
N GLU A 102 -3.91 18.25 -5.22
CA GLU A 102 -4.54 19.50 -5.64
C GLU A 102 -5.61 19.99 -4.65
N THR A 103 -6.16 19.06 -3.84
CA THR A 103 -7.12 19.35 -2.77
C THR A 103 -6.73 18.57 -1.51
N SER A 104 -7.18 19.03 -0.32
CA SER A 104 -6.86 18.33 0.93
C SER A 104 -7.53 16.97 1.01
N ILE A 105 -6.84 16.02 1.66
CA ILE A 105 -7.41 14.68 1.90
C ILE A 105 -8.70 14.75 2.75
N ASP A 106 -8.81 15.70 3.66
CA ASP A 106 -10.05 15.97 4.42
C ASP A 106 -11.23 16.19 3.49
N ARG A 107 -11.06 17.05 2.49
CA ARG A 107 -12.11 17.32 1.51
C ARG A 107 -12.47 16.09 0.69
N VAL A 108 -11.47 15.37 0.18
CA VAL A 108 -11.70 14.14 -0.59
C VAL A 108 -12.53 13.13 0.19
N ILE A 109 -12.18 12.89 1.47
CA ILE A 109 -12.89 11.91 2.31
C ILE A 109 -14.31 12.39 2.66
N ARG A 110 -14.51 13.69 2.92
CA ARG A 110 -15.86 14.25 3.17
C ARG A 110 -16.73 14.17 1.93
N ASP A 111 -16.18 14.48 0.76
CA ASP A 111 -16.93 14.47 -0.49
C ASP A 111 -17.43 13.05 -0.86
N GLN A 112 -16.63 11.99 -0.59
CA GLN A 112 -17.10 10.61 -0.81
C GLN A 112 -18.18 10.16 0.21
N MET A 113 -18.35 10.88 1.32
CA MET A 113 -19.42 10.68 2.30
C MET A 113 -20.54 11.73 2.18
N ALA A 114 -20.58 12.48 1.09
CA ALA A 114 -21.66 13.44 0.85
C ALA A 114 -23.02 12.72 0.71
N PRO A 115 -24.14 13.31 1.19
CA PRO A 115 -25.45 12.65 1.23
C PRO A 115 -25.97 12.13 -0.12
N VAL A 116 -25.45 12.64 -1.23
CA VAL A 116 -25.81 12.19 -2.59
C VAL A 116 -25.16 10.83 -2.92
N VAL A 117 -24.09 10.45 -2.26
CA VAL A 117 -23.33 9.21 -2.53
C VAL A 117 -23.30 8.25 -1.34
N PHE A 118 -23.46 8.75 -0.11
CA PHE A 118 -23.45 7.96 1.11
C PHE A 118 -24.46 8.49 2.14
N PRO A 119 -25.25 7.62 2.82
CA PRO A 119 -26.35 8.08 3.67
C PRO A 119 -25.94 8.67 5.03
N VAL A 120 -24.69 8.47 5.46
CA VAL A 120 -24.15 8.97 6.73
C VAL A 120 -23.04 9.98 6.43
N GLY A 121 -23.27 11.23 6.82
CA GLY A 121 -22.30 12.30 6.63
C GLY A 121 -21.06 12.14 7.52
N PHE A 122 -19.93 12.68 7.08
CA PHE A 122 -18.70 12.62 7.87
C PHE A 122 -18.85 13.20 9.28
N ASP A 123 -19.65 14.26 9.45
CA ASP A 123 -19.87 14.92 10.74
C ASP A 123 -20.75 14.10 11.71
N GLU A 124 -21.34 12.98 11.24
CA GLU A 124 -22.09 12.04 12.08
C GLU A 124 -21.20 10.92 12.67
N LEU A 125 -19.92 10.88 12.28
CA LEU A 125 -18.96 9.91 12.81
C LEU A 125 -18.74 10.14 14.31
N GLN A 126 -18.63 9.05 15.07
CA GLN A 126 -18.49 9.10 16.54
C GLN A 126 -17.03 9.01 17.00
N ALA A 127 -16.13 8.48 16.17
CA ALA A 127 -14.70 8.49 16.43
C ALA A 127 -14.13 9.89 16.23
N ARG A 128 -13.04 10.19 16.93
CA ARG A 128 -12.25 11.38 16.63
C ARG A 128 -11.36 11.10 15.42
N VAL A 129 -11.57 11.84 14.32
CA VAL A 129 -10.77 11.76 13.10
C VAL A 129 -10.01 13.08 12.92
N GLU A 130 -8.69 12.98 12.77
CA GLU A 130 -7.82 14.10 12.45
C GLU A 130 -7.22 13.87 11.07
N PHE A 131 -7.23 14.91 10.23
CA PHE A 131 -6.53 14.87 8.94
C PHE A 131 -5.21 15.61 9.05
N ARG A 132 -4.18 15.05 8.45
CA ARG A 132 -2.84 15.64 8.39
C ARG A 132 -2.24 15.45 7.01
N GLU A 133 -1.35 16.34 6.65
CA GLU A 133 -0.60 16.28 5.40
C GLU A 133 0.81 15.76 5.66
N ILE A 134 1.30 14.93 4.75
CA ILE A 134 2.67 14.44 4.73
C ILE A 134 3.32 14.80 3.39
N ALA A 135 4.54 15.35 3.45
CA ALA A 135 5.38 15.61 2.29
C ALA A 135 6.39 14.46 2.09
N VAL A 136 7.40 14.67 1.27
CA VAL A 136 8.58 13.79 1.23
C VAL A 136 9.44 14.14 2.44
N GLU A 137 9.27 13.39 3.52
CA GLU A 137 9.89 13.67 4.82
C GLU A 137 10.07 12.40 5.66
N GLU A 138 10.78 12.52 6.78
CA GLU A 138 10.89 11.50 7.80
C GLU A 138 10.13 11.94 9.06
N ARG A 139 9.45 10.97 9.68
CA ARG A 139 8.66 11.21 10.88
C ARG A 139 8.78 10.01 11.83
N THR A 140 8.82 10.29 13.13
CA THR A 140 8.81 9.26 14.18
C THR A 140 7.39 9.07 14.71
N GLY A 141 6.95 7.80 14.74
CA GLY A 141 5.73 7.35 15.39
C GLY A 141 6.02 6.46 16.61
N ASP A 142 5.00 5.80 17.14
CA ASP A 142 5.14 4.92 18.30
C ASP A 142 5.71 3.55 17.87
N GLY A 143 6.99 3.33 18.17
CA GLY A 143 7.74 2.13 17.82
C GLY A 143 8.22 2.06 16.36
N TYR A 144 8.03 3.10 15.56
CA TYR A 144 8.48 3.14 14.17
C TYR A 144 9.00 4.51 13.75
N VAL A 145 9.81 4.52 12.70
CA VAL A 145 10.14 5.70 11.91
C VAL A 145 9.61 5.46 10.49
N VAL A 146 8.87 6.43 9.94
CA VAL A 146 8.39 6.40 8.57
C VAL A 146 9.07 7.47 7.74
N SER A 147 9.59 7.08 6.57
CA SER A 147 10.07 7.99 5.54
C SER A 147 9.19 7.84 4.31
N SER A 148 8.90 8.94 3.62
CA SER A 148 8.09 8.95 2.40
C SER A 148 8.91 9.34 1.19
N PHE A 149 8.50 8.86 0.01
CA PHE A 149 9.16 9.12 -1.28
C PHE A 149 8.12 9.31 -2.36
N ALA A 150 8.28 10.34 -3.21
CA ALA A 150 7.39 10.57 -4.34
C ALA A 150 7.64 9.53 -5.45
N VAL A 151 6.62 8.77 -5.79
CA VAL A 151 6.67 7.75 -6.83
C VAL A 151 5.98 8.21 -8.12
N GLN A 152 6.17 7.49 -9.21
CA GLN A 152 5.63 7.83 -10.53
C GLN A 152 4.22 7.25 -10.70
N HIS A 153 3.22 8.10 -10.49
CA HIS A 153 1.81 7.75 -10.66
C HIS A 153 0.99 8.97 -11.04
N PRO A 154 -0.06 8.85 -11.90
CA PRO A 154 -0.93 9.97 -12.26
C PRO A 154 -1.56 10.63 -11.02
N GLY A 155 -1.52 11.97 -10.95
CA GLY A 155 -2.00 12.70 -9.78
C GLY A 155 -1.03 12.72 -8.58
N GLY A 156 0.10 11.99 -8.66
CA GLY A 156 1.10 11.89 -7.60
C GLY A 156 0.74 10.87 -6.53
N ALA A 157 1.75 10.08 -6.11
CA ALA A 157 1.61 9.12 -5.03
C ALA A 157 2.89 9.08 -4.17
N LEU A 158 2.77 8.54 -2.96
CA LEU A 158 3.87 8.36 -2.02
C LEU A 158 4.12 6.87 -1.79
N GLY A 159 5.38 6.46 -1.84
CA GLY A 159 5.86 5.24 -1.23
C GLY A 159 6.28 5.52 0.21
N TYR A 160 6.17 4.52 1.07
CA TYR A 160 6.52 4.62 2.49
C TYR A 160 7.57 3.58 2.87
N ARG A 161 8.61 4.01 3.61
CA ARG A 161 9.54 3.10 4.28
C ARG A 161 9.30 3.17 5.78
N PHE A 162 8.94 2.04 6.37
CA PHE A 162 8.80 1.88 7.82
C PHE A 162 10.02 1.16 8.37
N THR A 163 10.61 1.74 9.38
CA THR A 163 11.78 1.21 10.09
C THR A 163 11.39 0.99 11.54
N ASP A 164 11.73 -0.16 12.10
CA ASP A 164 11.59 -0.40 13.54
C ASP A 164 12.48 0.57 14.32
N ALA A 165 11.86 1.37 15.19
CA ALA A 165 12.58 2.40 15.95
C ALA A 165 13.68 1.82 16.86
N SER A 166 13.54 0.57 17.31
CA SER A 166 14.50 -0.13 18.16
C SER A 166 15.57 -0.90 17.38
N GLN A 167 15.29 -1.21 16.11
CA GLN A 167 16.18 -1.97 15.22
C GLN A 167 16.27 -1.32 13.82
N PRO A 168 17.05 -0.26 13.65
CA PRO A 168 17.11 0.52 12.39
C PRO A 168 17.49 -0.27 11.13
N LYS A 169 18.02 -1.47 11.28
CA LYS A 169 18.31 -2.40 10.17
C LYS A 169 17.08 -3.17 9.68
N ARG A 170 16.00 -3.18 10.46
CA ARG A 170 14.75 -3.84 10.09
C ARG A 170 13.78 -2.83 9.53
N SER A 171 13.48 -2.95 8.27
CA SER A 171 12.57 -2.04 7.58
C SER A 171 11.84 -2.74 6.46
N PHE A 172 10.65 -2.26 6.16
CA PHE A 172 9.95 -2.61 4.91
C PHE A 172 9.63 -1.35 4.12
N VAL A 173 9.47 -1.51 2.82
CA VAL A 173 9.02 -0.45 1.92
C VAL A 173 7.69 -0.89 1.29
N TYR A 174 6.73 0.03 1.26
CA TYR A 174 5.42 -0.14 0.65
C TYR A 174 5.24 0.88 -0.47
N ILE A 175 5.06 0.39 -1.69
CA ILE A 175 4.84 1.18 -2.90
C ILE A 175 3.70 0.49 -3.65
N SER A 176 2.46 0.95 -3.46
CA SER A 176 1.28 0.31 -4.05
C SER A 176 1.17 0.58 -5.54
N ASP A 177 1.36 1.83 -5.95
CA ASP A 177 1.18 2.32 -7.31
C ASP A 177 2.41 3.08 -7.74
N ASN A 178 3.06 2.60 -8.81
CA ASN A 178 4.28 3.21 -9.30
C ASN A 178 4.63 2.68 -10.70
N GLU A 179 4.99 3.54 -11.63
CA GLU A 179 5.40 3.17 -12.99
C GLU A 179 6.92 3.23 -13.16
N LEU A 180 7.59 2.10 -13.00
CA LEU A 180 9.05 2.00 -13.12
C LEU A 180 9.57 2.16 -14.56
N GLY A 181 8.75 1.79 -15.53
CA GLY A 181 9.08 1.86 -16.96
C GLY A 181 8.84 3.21 -17.62
N ALA A 182 8.32 4.20 -16.88
CA ALA A 182 8.08 5.54 -17.42
C ALA A 182 9.40 6.26 -17.67
N SER A 183 9.63 6.68 -18.90
CA SER A 183 10.79 7.51 -19.26
C SER A 183 10.54 9.00 -19.13
N GLU A 184 9.27 9.42 -19.21
CA GLU A 184 8.81 10.81 -19.14
C GLU A 184 7.36 10.84 -18.62
N GLY A 185 6.90 11.96 -18.09
CA GLY A 185 5.46 12.20 -17.86
C GLY A 185 5.05 12.50 -16.42
N TYR A 186 5.86 12.20 -15.41
CA TYR A 186 5.49 12.44 -14.00
C TYR A 186 6.23 13.61 -13.34
N GLY A 187 6.93 14.43 -14.14
CA GLY A 187 7.74 15.53 -13.60
C GLY A 187 8.94 15.07 -12.77
N SER A 188 9.26 13.79 -12.80
CA SER A 188 10.41 13.22 -12.11
C SER A 188 11.69 13.68 -12.80
N GLY A 189 12.59 14.32 -12.06
CA GLY A 189 13.89 14.78 -12.58
C GLY A 189 14.83 13.64 -12.93
N ALA A 190 15.90 13.96 -13.66
CA ALA A 190 16.99 13.04 -13.87
C ALA A 190 17.49 12.52 -12.50
N GLY A 191 17.77 11.20 -12.40
CA GLY A 191 18.20 10.56 -11.16
C GLY A 191 17.08 10.06 -10.23
N TRP A 192 15.81 10.17 -10.64
CA TRP A 192 14.69 9.64 -9.83
C TRP A 192 14.81 8.14 -9.57
N ARG A 193 15.18 7.36 -10.58
CA ARG A 193 15.36 5.90 -10.44
C ARG A 193 16.44 5.56 -9.41
N GLU A 194 17.57 6.25 -9.47
CA GLU A 194 18.68 6.09 -8.52
C GLU A 194 18.26 6.47 -7.11
N ALA A 195 17.49 7.55 -6.96
CA ALA A 195 16.94 7.98 -5.68
C ALA A 195 15.94 6.95 -5.12
N LEU A 196 15.08 6.37 -5.97
CA LEU A 196 14.18 5.29 -5.58
C LEU A 196 14.94 4.05 -5.13
N VAL A 197 15.97 3.62 -5.86
CA VAL A 197 16.83 2.50 -5.47
C VAL A 197 17.49 2.79 -4.12
N ALA A 198 17.97 4.02 -3.89
CA ALA A 198 18.54 4.43 -2.61
C ALA A 198 17.51 4.41 -1.48
N PHE A 199 16.27 4.85 -1.74
CA PHE A 199 15.15 4.81 -0.79
C PHE A 199 14.76 3.37 -0.38
N VAL A 200 14.77 2.44 -1.32
CA VAL A 200 14.44 1.01 -1.10
C VAL A 200 15.62 0.22 -0.53
N ARG A 201 16.86 0.71 -0.70
CA ARG A 201 18.11 -0.01 -0.41
C ARG A 201 18.12 -0.69 0.95
N GLY A 202 18.44 -2.01 0.91
CA GLY A 202 18.64 -2.83 2.11
C GLY A 202 17.38 -3.04 2.96
N ALA A 203 16.19 -2.75 2.44
CA ALA A 203 14.95 -3.11 3.11
C ALA A 203 14.87 -4.65 3.26
N SER A 204 14.38 -5.12 4.39
CA SER A 204 14.15 -6.55 4.62
C SER A 204 13.01 -7.07 3.74
N LEU A 205 12.06 -6.18 3.41
CA LEU A 205 10.87 -6.48 2.62
C LEU A 205 10.52 -5.30 1.73
N LEU A 206 10.23 -5.57 0.46
CA LEU A 206 9.60 -4.62 -0.47
C LEU A 206 8.22 -5.15 -0.87
N VAL A 207 7.17 -4.39 -0.60
CA VAL A 207 5.83 -4.58 -1.17
C VAL A 207 5.71 -3.59 -2.31
N HIS A 208 5.56 -4.07 -3.54
CA HIS A 208 5.62 -3.21 -4.73
C HIS A 208 4.54 -3.58 -5.75
N ASP A 209 4.02 -2.54 -6.39
CA ASP A 209 3.17 -2.64 -7.58
C ASP A 209 3.76 -3.63 -8.61
N ALA A 210 2.92 -4.55 -9.05
CA ALA A 210 3.24 -5.52 -10.07
C ALA A 210 1.96 -5.87 -10.85
N THR A 211 1.37 -4.83 -11.45
CA THR A 211 0.06 -4.94 -12.11
C THR A 211 0.15 -5.62 -13.46
N TYR A 212 1.19 -5.33 -14.26
CA TYR A 212 1.27 -5.75 -15.65
C TYR A 212 2.35 -6.79 -15.92
N THR A 213 2.13 -7.61 -16.96
CA THR A 213 3.21 -8.29 -17.68
C THR A 213 3.88 -7.30 -18.65
N THR A 214 5.08 -7.62 -19.15
CA THR A 214 5.78 -6.79 -20.14
C THR A 214 4.94 -6.58 -21.41
N ASP A 215 4.19 -7.59 -21.86
CA ASP A 215 3.33 -7.50 -23.04
C ASP A 215 2.12 -6.57 -22.79
N GLU A 216 1.51 -6.66 -21.61
CA GLU A 216 0.37 -5.79 -21.23
C GLU A 216 0.82 -4.33 -21.09
N TYR A 217 2.01 -4.09 -20.53
CA TYR A 217 2.52 -2.76 -20.26
C TYR A 217 2.66 -1.89 -21.51
N ALA A 218 2.97 -2.48 -22.66
CA ALA A 218 3.09 -1.73 -23.92
C ALA A 218 1.83 -0.91 -24.26
N GLN A 219 0.64 -1.38 -23.83
CA GLN A 219 -0.66 -0.72 -24.06
C GLN A 219 -1.12 0.14 -22.88
N HIS A 220 -0.40 0.12 -21.73
CA HIS A 220 -0.78 0.78 -20.49
C HIS A 220 0.29 1.76 -19.99
N ARG A 221 1.21 2.18 -20.85
CA ARG A 221 2.20 3.23 -20.49
C ARG A 221 1.50 4.51 -20.09
N GLY A 222 1.97 5.13 -19.01
CA GLY A 222 1.36 6.34 -18.45
C GLY A 222 0.15 6.07 -17.55
N TRP A 223 -0.15 4.80 -17.24
CA TRP A 223 -1.23 4.45 -16.31
C TRP A 223 -0.77 4.35 -14.85
N GLY A 224 0.55 4.50 -14.61
CA GLY A 224 1.08 4.59 -13.26
C GLY A 224 1.40 3.25 -12.58
N HIS A 225 1.59 2.18 -13.36
CA HIS A 225 1.84 0.84 -12.83
C HIS A 225 3.04 0.15 -13.47
N SER A 226 3.65 -0.75 -12.70
CA SER A 226 4.86 -1.49 -13.08
C SER A 226 4.57 -2.89 -13.62
N THR A 227 5.57 -3.42 -14.31
CA THR A 227 5.61 -4.84 -14.66
C THR A 227 6.15 -5.67 -13.49
N PHE A 228 5.85 -6.97 -13.51
CA PHE A 228 6.43 -7.94 -12.58
C PHE A 228 7.96 -7.96 -12.67
N GLU A 229 8.50 -7.86 -13.87
CA GLU A 229 9.93 -7.86 -14.13
C GLU A 229 10.61 -6.61 -13.57
N ASP A 230 10.00 -5.42 -13.74
CA ASP A 230 10.54 -4.16 -13.21
C ASP A 230 10.58 -4.17 -11.69
N ALA A 231 9.56 -4.72 -11.02
CA ALA A 231 9.53 -4.88 -9.57
C ALA A 231 10.68 -5.79 -9.07
N VAL A 232 10.94 -6.92 -9.77
CA VAL A 232 12.09 -7.79 -9.48
C VAL A 232 13.40 -7.04 -9.66
N MET A 233 13.55 -6.29 -10.76
CA MET A 233 14.79 -5.54 -11.03
C MET A 233 15.03 -4.46 -9.97
N LEU A 234 14.01 -3.72 -9.55
CA LEU A 234 14.14 -2.75 -8.46
C LEU A 234 14.61 -3.43 -7.16
N ALA A 235 14.00 -4.58 -6.81
CA ALA A 235 14.36 -5.31 -5.60
C ALA A 235 15.82 -5.79 -5.62
N LEU A 236 16.30 -6.30 -6.76
CA LEU A 236 17.68 -6.73 -6.96
C LEU A 236 18.66 -5.54 -6.90
N ASP A 237 18.39 -4.45 -7.63
CA ASP A 237 19.22 -3.24 -7.65
C ASP A 237 19.36 -2.61 -6.25
N ALA A 238 18.33 -2.73 -5.43
CA ALA A 238 18.30 -2.21 -4.07
C ALA A 238 18.83 -3.19 -3.00
N GLY A 239 19.13 -4.44 -3.35
CA GLY A 239 19.60 -5.47 -2.41
C GLY A 239 18.54 -5.85 -1.37
N VAL A 240 17.28 -5.93 -1.77
CA VAL A 240 16.16 -6.35 -0.93
C VAL A 240 16.19 -7.86 -0.72
N GLN A 241 15.80 -8.33 0.46
CA GLN A 241 15.79 -9.76 0.78
C GLN A 241 14.51 -10.46 0.28
N ARG A 242 13.35 -9.80 0.42
CA ARG A 242 12.03 -10.34 0.07
C ARG A 242 11.22 -9.33 -0.72
N LEU A 243 10.66 -9.75 -1.87
CA LEU A 243 9.72 -8.98 -2.68
C LEU A 243 8.33 -9.59 -2.58
N VAL A 244 7.34 -8.76 -2.28
CA VAL A 244 5.92 -9.11 -2.35
C VAL A 244 5.30 -8.32 -3.50
N LEU A 245 4.88 -9.02 -4.55
CA LEU A 245 4.14 -8.47 -5.67
C LEU A 245 2.75 -8.04 -5.18
N TYR A 246 2.36 -6.83 -5.49
CA TYR A 246 1.15 -6.20 -4.96
C TYR A 246 0.33 -5.54 -6.06
N HIS A 247 -0.85 -5.05 -5.73
CA HIS A 247 -1.74 -4.32 -6.62
C HIS A 247 -2.15 -5.15 -7.85
N HIS A 248 -2.64 -6.39 -7.59
CA HIS A 248 -2.97 -7.33 -8.65
C HIS A 248 -4.09 -6.81 -9.54
N LYS A 249 -3.88 -6.85 -10.85
CA LYS A 249 -4.88 -6.48 -11.86
C LYS A 249 -6.22 -7.19 -11.60
N PRO A 250 -7.37 -6.51 -11.65
CA PRO A 250 -8.68 -7.11 -11.32
C PRO A 250 -9.01 -8.36 -12.14
N GLU A 251 -8.64 -8.39 -13.42
CA GLU A 251 -8.92 -9.51 -14.34
C GLU A 251 -8.04 -10.74 -14.09
N ARG A 252 -6.92 -10.58 -13.38
CA ARG A 252 -5.94 -11.64 -13.14
C ARG A 252 -6.48 -12.67 -12.16
N SER A 253 -6.56 -13.92 -12.60
CA SER A 253 -6.94 -15.03 -11.73
C SER A 253 -5.84 -15.41 -10.74
N ASP A 254 -6.18 -16.21 -9.76
CA ASP A 254 -5.23 -16.79 -8.82
C ASP A 254 -4.13 -17.62 -9.53
N ASP A 255 -4.51 -18.37 -10.57
CA ASP A 255 -3.56 -19.17 -11.35
C ASP A 255 -2.63 -18.28 -12.21
N ASP A 256 -3.14 -17.13 -12.71
CA ASP A 256 -2.30 -16.16 -13.43
C ASP A 256 -1.27 -15.52 -12.47
N ILE A 257 -1.65 -15.25 -11.21
CA ILE A 257 -0.71 -14.72 -10.20
C ILE A 257 0.37 -15.77 -9.89
N ASP A 258 0.01 -17.05 -9.71
CA ASP A 258 0.97 -18.13 -9.50
C ASP A 258 1.97 -18.20 -10.67
N ALA A 259 1.49 -18.09 -11.90
CA ALA A 259 2.34 -18.10 -13.09
C ALA A 259 3.32 -16.91 -13.11
N CYS A 260 2.84 -15.69 -12.74
CA CYS A 260 3.69 -14.51 -12.62
C CYS A 260 4.76 -14.67 -11.54
N VAL A 261 4.41 -15.19 -10.36
CA VAL A 261 5.37 -15.48 -9.29
C VAL A 261 6.42 -16.50 -9.76
N ALA A 262 6.01 -17.56 -10.45
CA ALA A 262 6.92 -18.56 -10.99
C ALA A 262 7.89 -17.95 -12.02
N ALA A 263 7.40 -17.08 -12.91
CA ALA A 263 8.21 -16.36 -13.88
C ALA A 263 9.24 -15.43 -13.22
N CYS A 264 8.84 -14.69 -12.18
CA CYS A 264 9.73 -13.84 -11.38
C CYS A 264 10.84 -14.65 -10.70
N ARG A 265 10.50 -15.78 -10.07
CA ARG A 265 11.49 -16.68 -9.45
C ARG A 265 12.47 -17.25 -10.47
N ALA A 266 11.97 -17.61 -11.65
CA ALA A 266 12.82 -18.07 -12.74
C ALA A 266 13.75 -16.94 -13.28
N LEU A 267 13.27 -15.69 -13.29
CA LEU A 267 14.10 -14.54 -13.64
C LEU A 267 15.26 -14.36 -12.65
N VAL A 268 14.98 -14.37 -11.33
CA VAL A 268 15.97 -14.29 -10.26
C VAL A 268 17.03 -15.41 -10.42
N ALA A 269 16.57 -16.66 -10.59
CA ALA A 269 17.46 -17.82 -10.75
C ALA A 269 18.36 -17.70 -11.98
N ARG A 270 17.83 -17.26 -13.14
CA ARG A 270 18.63 -17.05 -14.37
C ARG A 270 19.71 -15.98 -14.20
N ARG A 271 19.51 -15.03 -13.29
CA ARG A 271 20.52 -14.00 -12.98
C ARG A 271 21.58 -14.47 -11.98
N GLY A 272 21.40 -15.64 -11.38
CA GLY A 272 22.30 -16.13 -10.34
C GLY A 272 22.20 -15.34 -9.03
N GLU A 273 21.09 -14.63 -8.82
CA GLU A 273 20.84 -13.75 -7.67
C GLU A 273 19.99 -14.46 -6.59
N THR A 274 19.92 -13.85 -5.42
CA THR A 274 19.09 -14.36 -4.31
C THR A 274 18.06 -13.30 -3.95
N LEU A 275 16.79 -13.61 -4.18
CA LEU A 275 15.63 -12.80 -3.82
C LEU A 275 14.45 -13.74 -3.59
N GLU A 276 13.82 -13.66 -2.42
CA GLU A 276 12.56 -14.34 -2.17
C GLU A 276 11.43 -13.55 -2.83
N VAL A 277 10.67 -14.18 -3.75
CA VAL A 277 9.55 -13.55 -4.43
C VAL A 277 8.25 -14.27 -4.09
N THR A 278 7.27 -13.51 -3.61
CA THR A 278 5.90 -13.96 -3.34
C THR A 278 4.90 -12.95 -3.89
N ALA A 279 3.62 -13.28 -3.87
CA ALA A 279 2.54 -12.32 -4.14
C ALA A 279 1.72 -12.11 -2.87
N ALA A 280 1.22 -10.89 -2.67
CA ALA A 280 0.36 -10.57 -1.56
C ALA A 280 -0.96 -11.33 -1.65
N ALA A 281 -1.41 -11.89 -0.54
CA ALA A 281 -2.71 -12.54 -0.41
C ALA A 281 -3.44 -12.01 0.84
N GLU A 282 -4.75 -11.86 0.75
CA GLU A 282 -5.55 -11.48 1.91
C GLU A 282 -5.38 -12.48 3.06
N GLY A 283 -5.16 -11.96 4.26
CA GLY A 283 -4.87 -12.76 5.46
C GLY A 283 -3.40 -13.14 5.62
N MET A 284 -2.55 -12.98 4.60
CA MET A 284 -1.11 -13.20 4.70
C MET A 284 -0.50 -12.30 5.76
N THR A 285 0.35 -12.87 6.61
CA THR A 285 1.08 -12.14 7.66
C THR A 285 2.58 -12.32 7.47
N LEU A 286 3.33 -11.21 7.59
CA LEU A 286 4.78 -11.19 7.51
C LEU A 286 5.37 -10.43 8.71
N GLU A 287 6.59 -10.80 9.08
CA GLU A 287 7.38 -10.11 10.10
C GLU A 287 8.68 -9.56 9.48
N VAL A 288 9.03 -8.36 9.96
CA VAL A 288 10.25 -7.65 9.55
C VAL A 288 11.10 -7.29 10.75
#